data_ad3cad6f7dc87634dac4caad9e9873a2
#
_entry.id   ad3cad6f7dc87634dac4caad9e9873a2
#
_cell.length_a   1.000
_cell.length_b   1.000
_cell.length_c   1.000
_cell.angle_alpha   90.00
_cell.angle_beta   90.00
_cell.angle_gamma   90.00
#
_symmetry.space_group_name_H-M   'P 1'
#
loop_
_entity.id
_entity.type
_entity.pdbx_description
1 polymer ?
#
loop_
_entity_poly.entity_id
_entity_poly.type
_entity_poly.pdbx_seq_one_letter_code
_entity_poly.pdbx_strand_id
1 'polypeptide(L)'
;CGRGIATRMRGMGAQVTVLEVDPLRALEAVMDGFEVMPAARAAEIGDVFITATGDVNVIRVEHIRAMRDGAILANAGHFNVEIDVAGLSDLAVEEREVRPSVREYVLPDGRRIHLLAEGRLLNLAAAEGHPASVMDMSFANQALAAEFIAAEGPGLEPGVHPVPRRIDEEIAALKLASLGVEIDALTDEQRRYLDSWDQGT
;
A
#
# COMPACT_ATOMS: atom_id res chain seq x y z
N CYS A 1 0.66 -2.31 -0.74
CA CYS A 1 0.87 -1.06 0.01
C CYS A 1 0.84 -1.30 1.52
N GLY A 2 -0.24 -1.87 2.09
CA GLY A 2 -0.44 -2.01 3.54
C GLY A 2 0.71 -2.67 4.28
N ARG A 3 1.23 -3.82 3.81
CA ARG A 3 2.38 -4.50 4.43
C ARG A 3 3.63 -3.61 4.48
N GLY A 4 3.88 -2.85 3.40
CA GLY A 4 5.01 -1.91 3.35
C GLY A 4 4.85 -0.76 4.34
N ILE A 5 3.65 -0.19 4.47
CA ILE A 5 3.31 0.84 5.44
C ILE A 5 3.51 0.30 6.87
N ALA A 6 2.93 -0.86 7.19
CA ALA A 6 3.04 -1.50 8.50
C ALA A 6 4.51 -1.74 8.89
N THR A 7 5.30 -2.30 7.99
CA THR A 7 6.74 -2.55 8.22
C THR A 7 7.51 -1.25 8.44
N ARG A 8 7.23 -0.21 7.66
CA ARG A 8 7.91 1.09 7.78
C ARG A 8 7.54 1.79 9.08
N MET A 9 6.26 1.81 9.45
CA MET A 9 5.79 2.43 10.70
C MET A 9 6.39 1.73 11.92
N ARG A 10 6.45 0.39 11.93
CA ARG A 10 7.15 -0.38 12.97
C ARG A 10 8.63 -0.03 13.03
N GLY A 11 9.29 0.11 11.89
CA GLY A 11 10.69 0.54 11.80
C GLY A 11 10.94 1.94 12.34
N MET A 12 9.91 2.79 12.36
CA MET A 12 9.93 4.14 12.97
C MET A 12 9.57 4.11 14.47
N GLY A 13 9.36 2.94 15.05
CA GLY A 13 9.07 2.77 16.48
C GLY A 13 7.57 2.77 16.84
N ALA A 14 6.67 2.74 15.86
CA ALA A 14 5.24 2.64 16.13
C ALA A 14 4.85 1.22 16.55
N GLN A 15 3.91 1.12 17.47
CA GLN A 15 3.15 -0.11 17.69
C GLN A 15 2.10 -0.20 16.58
N VAL A 16 2.19 -1.23 15.74
CA VAL A 16 1.34 -1.36 14.55
C VAL A 16 0.36 -2.50 14.73
N THR A 17 -0.92 -2.17 14.54
CA THR A 17 -2.03 -3.11 14.44
C THR A 17 -2.52 -3.17 13.00
N VAL A 18 -2.69 -4.36 12.47
CA VAL A 18 -3.21 -4.61 11.12
C VAL A 18 -4.70 -4.94 11.21
N LEU A 19 -5.50 -4.33 10.35
CA LEU A 19 -6.91 -4.60 10.16
C LEU A 19 -7.07 -5.29 8.80
N GLU A 20 -7.60 -6.51 8.80
CA GLU A 20 -7.70 -7.33 7.60
C GLU A 20 -8.95 -8.21 7.65
N VAL A 21 -9.57 -8.43 6.50
CA VAL A 21 -10.79 -9.27 6.36
C VAL A 21 -10.48 -10.62 5.71
N ASP A 22 -9.39 -10.73 4.97
CA ASP A 22 -8.92 -11.99 4.40
C ASP A 22 -8.15 -12.78 5.48
N PRO A 23 -8.61 -13.98 5.86
CA PRO A 23 -7.96 -14.76 6.92
C PRO A 23 -6.52 -15.17 6.58
N LEU A 24 -6.19 -15.38 5.31
CA LEU A 24 -4.82 -15.69 4.90
C LEU A 24 -3.90 -14.48 5.11
N ARG A 25 -4.32 -13.30 4.66
CA ARG A 25 -3.58 -12.05 4.86
C ARG A 25 -3.46 -11.67 6.33
N ALA A 26 -4.52 -11.89 7.11
CA ALA A 26 -4.50 -11.69 8.56
C ALA A 26 -3.48 -12.62 9.23
N LEU A 27 -3.44 -13.91 8.83
CA LEU A 27 -2.45 -14.86 9.34
C LEU A 27 -1.02 -14.46 8.95
N GLU A 28 -0.78 -14.05 7.71
CA GLU A 28 0.52 -13.51 7.28
C GLU A 28 0.97 -12.35 8.18
N ALA A 29 0.07 -11.41 8.49
CA ALA A 29 0.38 -10.28 9.37
C ALA A 29 0.75 -10.74 10.79
N VAL A 30 0.04 -11.72 11.36
CA VAL A 30 0.39 -12.32 12.66
C VAL A 30 1.76 -12.98 12.62
N MET A 31 2.07 -13.73 11.55
CA MET A 31 3.38 -14.39 11.38
C MET A 31 4.52 -13.39 11.17
N ASP A 32 4.22 -12.22 10.59
CA ASP A 32 5.16 -11.09 10.49
C ASP A 32 5.35 -10.35 11.84
N GLY A 33 4.63 -10.76 12.90
CA GLY A 33 4.73 -10.21 14.25
C GLY A 33 3.92 -8.94 14.48
N PHE A 34 2.86 -8.72 13.69
CA PHE A 34 1.90 -7.64 13.93
C PHE A 34 0.74 -8.14 14.80
N GLU A 35 0.17 -7.23 15.58
CA GLU A 35 -1.13 -7.44 16.17
C GLU A 35 -2.22 -7.34 15.10
N VAL A 36 -3.23 -8.19 15.16
CA VAL A 36 -4.37 -8.16 14.25
C VAL A 36 -5.66 -8.11 15.07
N MET A 37 -6.55 -7.18 14.74
CA MET A 37 -7.84 -7.06 15.40
C MET A 37 -8.91 -6.42 14.51
N PRO A 38 -10.20 -6.51 14.86
CA PRO A 38 -11.28 -5.81 14.17
C PRO A 38 -11.16 -4.27 14.30
N ALA A 39 -11.60 -3.55 13.27
CA ALA A 39 -11.57 -2.09 13.20
C ALA A 39 -12.25 -1.42 14.41
N ALA A 40 -13.35 -1.96 14.89
CA ALA A 40 -14.06 -1.40 16.05
C ALA A 40 -13.20 -1.36 17.33
N ARG A 41 -12.36 -2.40 17.56
CA ARG A 41 -11.43 -2.42 18.70
C ARG A 41 -10.23 -1.50 18.47
N ALA A 42 -9.69 -1.51 17.25
CA ALA A 42 -8.56 -0.65 16.89
C ALA A 42 -8.93 0.84 17.00
N ALA A 43 -10.17 1.20 16.69
CA ALA A 43 -10.66 2.58 16.80
C ALA A 43 -10.53 3.15 18.21
N GLU A 44 -10.67 2.33 19.26
CA GLU A 44 -10.59 2.77 20.66
C GLU A 44 -9.15 3.06 21.12
N ILE A 45 -8.15 2.52 20.43
CA ILE A 45 -6.74 2.54 20.90
C ILE A 45 -5.77 3.22 19.94
N GLY A 46 -6.14 3.33 18.66
CA GLY A 46 -5.27 3.88 17.63
C GLY A 46 -5.11 5.39 17.69
N ASP A 47 -3.91 5.87 17.39
CA ASP A 47 -3.60 7.30 17.25
C ASP A 47 -3.57 7.70 15.76
N VAL A 48 -3.15 6.79 14.87
CA VAL A 48 -3.04 7.03 13.43
C VAL A 48 -3.66 5.86 12.67
N PHE A 49 -4.57 6.16 11.76
CA PHE A 49 -5.26 5.18 10.92
C PHE A 49 -4.89 5.43 9.46
N ILE A 50 -4.35 4.40 8.80
CA ILE A 50 -3.95 4.49 7.39
C ILE A 50 -4.68 3.39 6.62
N THR A 51 -5.57 3.79 5.71
CA THR A 51 -6.29 2.86 4.84
C THR A 51 -5.49 2.58 3.57
N ALA A 52 -5.54 1.35 3.05
CA ALA A 52 -4.78 0.91 1.88
C ALA A 52 -5.44 -0.31 1.22
N THR A 53 -6.77 -0.35 1.15
CA THR A 53 -7.54 -1.53 0.73
C THR A 53 -8.04 -1.44 -0.71
N GLY A 54 -8.31 -0.24 -1.20
CA GLY A 54 -9.01 -0.01 -2.47
C GLY A 54 -10.53 -0.23 -2.39
N ASP A 55 -11.08 -0.44 -1.19
CA ASP A 55 -12.51 -0.64 -0.95
C ASP A 55 -13.17 0.65 -0.45
N VAL A 56 -14.46 0.64 -0.23
CA VAL A 56 -15.26 1.79 0.19
C VAL A 56 -15.58 1.71 1.70
N ASN A 57 -15.61 2.86 2.37
CA ASN A 57 -16.05 3.00 3.78
C ASN A 57 -15.34 2.00 4.73
N VAL A 58 -14.05 1.86 4.60
CA VAL A 58 -13.22 1.04 5.51
C VAL A 58 -13.21 1.64 6.92
N ILE A 59 -13.05 2.97 6.99
CA ILE A 59 -13.27 3.75 8.24
C ILE A 59 -14.62 4.46 8.14
N ARG A 60 -15.57 4.01 8.96
CA ARG A 60 -16.95 4.50 9.02
C ARG A 60 -17.19 5.38 10.24
N VAL A 61 -18.32 6.08 10.27
CA VAL A 61 -18.72 6.96 11.37
C VAL A 61 -18.69 6.26 12.73
N GLU A 62 -19.12 5.00 12.83
CA GLU A 62 -19.06 4.28 14.09
C GLU A 62 -17.63 4.09 14.63
N HIS A 63 -16.65 3.89 13.74
CA HIS A 63 -15.25 3.84 14.12
C HIS A 63 -14.75 5.22 14.58
N ILE A 64 -15.10 6.27 13.84
CA ILE A 64 -14.72 7.66 14.17
C ILE A 64 -15.27 8.07 15.54
N ARG A 65 -16.50 7.68 15.86
CA ARG A 65 -17.11 7.93 17.17
C ARG A 65 -16.35 7.29 18.33
N ALA A 66 -15.64 6.19 18.10
CA ALA A 66 -14.85 5.48 19.10
C ALA A 66 -13.40 5.97 19.21
N MET A 67 -12.90 6.76 18.24
CA MET A 67 -11.52 7.24 18.23
C MET A 67 -11.21 8.21 19.34
N ARG A 68 -9.94 8.28 19.69
CA ARG A 68 -9.42 9.22 20.70
C ARG A 68 -9.35 10.65 20.18
N ASP A 69 -9.30 11.63 21.11
CA ASP A 69 -8.96 13.00 20.75
C ASP A 69 -7.58 13.06 20.08
N GLY A 70 -7.49 13.77 18.96
CA GLY A 70 -6.28 13.94 18.19
C GLY A 70 -6.00 12.79 17.21
N ALA A 71 -6.88 11.82 17.03
CA ALA A 71 -6.69 10.75 16.06
C ALA A 71 -6.49 11.30 14.64
N ILE A 72 -5.59 10.68 13.89
CA ILE A 72 -5.21 11.07 12.54
C ILE A 72 -5.68 10.02 11.54
N LEU A 73 -6.39 10.46 10.52
CA LEU A 73 -6.87 9.65 9.41
C LEU A 73 -6.08 9.96 8.12
N ALA A 74 -5.62 8.93 7.44
CA ALA A 74 -4.91 9.03 6.17
C ALA A 74 -5.31 7.91 5.23
N ASN A 75 -5.32 8.20 3.94
CA ASN A 75 -5.61 7.20 2.91
C ASN A 75 -4.39 7.00 2.01
N ALA A 76 -4.00 5.75 1.82
CA ALA A 76 -3.01 5.31 0.84
C ALA A 76 -3.63 4.47 -0.30
N GLY A 77 -4.96 4.37 -0.36
CA GLY A 77 -5.70 3.85 -1.49
C GLY A 77 -5.85 4.88 -2.60
N HIS A 78 -6.23 4.43 -3.79
CA HIS A 78 -6.25 5.28 -4.99
C HIS A 78 -7.32 6.38 -4.93
N PHE A 79 -8.54 6.04 -4.46
CA PHE A 79 -9.66 6.95 -4.39
C PHE A 79 -9.94 7.38 -2.94
N ASN A 80 -10.53 8.55 -2.77
CA ASN A 80 -10.93 9.12 -1.47
C ASN A 80 -12.25 8.53 -0.94
N VAL A 81 -12.44 7.22 -1.06
CA VAL A 81 -13.68 6.52 -0.67
C VAL A 81 -13.49 5.57 0.51
N GLU A 82 -12.25 5.32 0.92
CA GLU A 82 -11.95 4.38 2.02
C GLU A 82 -12.33 4.93 3.39
N ILE A 83 -12.30 6.25 3.54
CA ILE A 83 -12.72 6.95 4.77
C ILE A 83 -14.05 7.64 4.48
N ASP A 84 -15.03 7.43 5.33
CA ASP A 84 -16.35 8.10 5.25
C ASP A 84 -16.21 9.59 5.64
N VAL A 85 -15.68 10.38 4.70
CA VAL A 85 -15.44 11.81 4.90
C VAL A 85 -16.76 12.57 5.02
N ALA A 86 -17.79 12.16 4.27
CA ALA A 86 -19.11 12.78 4.35
C ALA A 86 -19.73 12.59 5.75
N GLY A 87 -19.70 11.35 6.24
CA GLY A 87 -20.18 11.04 7.59
C GLY A 87 -19.35 11.70 8.69
N LEU A 88 -18.03 11.89 8.49
CA LEU A 88 -17.19 12.66 9.42
C LEU A 88 -17.61 14.15 9.44
N SER A 89 -17.86 14.75 8.27
CA SER A 89 -18.32 16.12 8.13
C SER A 89 -19.69 16.33 8.79
N ASP A 90 -20.63 15.42 8.53
CA ASP A 90 -21.97 15.45 9.15
C ASP A 90 -21.93 15.28 10.68
N LEU A 91 -20.93 14.58 11.19
CA LEU A 91 -20.72 14.36 12.62
C LEU A 91 -20.09 15.57 13.30
N ALA A 92 -19.27 16.34 12.62
CA ALA A 92 -18.51 17.43 13.17
C ALA A 92 -19.39 18.67 13.42
N VAL A 93 -19.10 19.40 14.49
CA VAL A 93 -19.72 20.71 14.80
C VAL A 93 -18.87 21.87 14.26
N GLU A 94 -17.61 21.63 13.96
CA GLU A 94 -16.69 22.61 13.38
C GLU A 94 -15.66 21.87 12.49
N GLU A 95 -15.33 22.46 11.35
CA GLU A 95 -14.27 22.03 10.45
C GLU A 95 -13.35 23.20 10.16
N ARG A 96 -12.04 22.95 10.20
CA ARG A 96 -11.04 23.97 9.85
C ARG A 96 -9.77 23.36 9.30
N GLU A 97 -9.11 24.03 8.40
CA GLU A 97 -7.74 23.69 7.99
C GLU A 97 -6.76 24.23 9.04
N VAL A 98 -6.02 23.32 9.69
CA VAL A 98 -5.04 23.69 10.74
C VAL A 98 -3.62 23.78 10.22
N ARG A 99 -3.34 23.10 9.10
CA ARG A 99 -2.09 23.15 8.33
C ARG A 99 -2.41 22.81 6.87
N PRO A 100 -1.55 23.16 5.90
CA PRO A 100 -1.71 22.70 4.54
C PRO A 100 -1.94 21.17 4.49
N SER A 101 -3.01 20.73 3.82
CA SER A 101 -3.42 19.33 3.69
C SER A 101 -3.80 18.63 5.02
N VAL A 102 -4.04 19.37 6.11
CA VAL A 102 -4.52 18.82 7.39
C VAL A 102 -5.79 19.53 7.80
N ARG A 103 -6.92 18.84 7.76
CA ARG A 103 -8.22 19.32 8.21
C ARG A 103 -8.57 18.74 9.57
N GLU A 104 -8.93 19.59 10.50
CA GLU A 104 -9.43 19.23 11.83
C GLU A 104 -10.95 19.26 11.84
N TYR A 105 -11.54 18.23 12.39
CA TYR A 105 -12.97 18.08 12.63
C TYR A 105 -13.22 18.01 14.12
N VAL A 106 -13.99 18.94 14.65
CA VAL A 106 -14.35 18.97 16.09
C VAL A 106 -15.67 18.24 16.26
N LEU A 107 -15.67 17.20 17.07
CA LEU A 107 -16.87 16.41 17.37
C LEU A 107 -17.73 17.10 18.46
N PRO A 108 -19.02 16.74 18.60
CA PRO A 108 -19.91 17.36 19.60
C PRO A 108 -19.44 17.23 21.05
N ASP A 109 -18.61 16.24 21.37
CA ASP A 109 -18.02 16.03 22.70
C ASP A 109 -16.68 16.75 22.89
N GLY A 110 -16.25 17.54 21.90
CA GLY A 110 -15.02 18.33 21.92
C GLY A 110 -13.76 17.59 21.44
N ARG A 111 -13.85 16.29 21.13
CA ARG A 111 -12.72 15.56 20.52
C ARG A 111 -12.45 16.06 19.12
N ARG A 112 -11.19 16.00 18.72
CA ARG A 112 -10.71 16.44 17.42
C ARG A 112 -10.19 15.25 16.61
N ILE A 113 -10.62 15.18 15.38
CA ILE A 113 -10.14 14.19 14.41
C ILE A 113 -9.43 14.96 13.28
N HIS A 114 -8.25 14.49 12.90
CA HIS A 114 -7.47 15.12 11.84
C HIS A 114 -7.52 14.24 10.59
N LEU A 115 -7.94 14.80 9.47
CA LEU A 115 -7.94 14.13 8.17
C LEU A 115 -6.83 14.72 7.30
N LEU A 116 -5.97 13.84 6.79
CA LEU A 116 -4.89 14.23 5.89
C LEU A 116 -5.36 14.18 4.43
N ALA A 117 -4.94 15.19 3.65
CA ALA A 117 -5.17 15.30 2.21
C ALA A 117 -6.65 15.10 1.79
N GLU A 118 -7.60 15.46 2.67
CA GLU A 118 -9.06 15.29 2.41
C GLU A 118 -9.45 13.84 2.08
N GLY A 119 -8.74 12.87 2.63
CA GLY A 119 -8.95 11.45 2.35
C GLY A 119 -8.42 10.97 0.98
N ARG A 120 -7.79 11.85 0.20
CA ARG A 120 -7.16 11.49 -1.08
C ARG A 120 -5.87 10.71 -0.85
N LEU A 121 -5.35 10.07 -1.91
CA LEU A 121 -4.08 9.35 -1.88
C LEU A 121 -2.94 10.24 -1.35
N LEU A 122 -2.54 9.99 -0.12
CA LEU A 122 -1.71 10.89 0.69
C LEU A 122 -0.37 11.22 0.04
N ASN A 123 0.33 10.21 -0.50
CA ASN A 123 1.66 10.38 -1.07
C ASN A 123 1.70 11.28 -2.33
N LEU A 124 0.58 11.39 -3.04
CA LEU A 124 0.46 12.26 -4.21
C LEU A 124 -0.17 13.62 -3.86
N ALA A 125 -1.11 13.64 -2.91
CA ALA A 125 -1.86 14.86 -2.59
C ALA A 125 -1.15 15.76 -1.57
N ALA A 126 -0.33 15.19 -0.67
CA ALA A 126 0.30 15.92 0.43
C ALA A 126 1.77 15.52 0.69
N ALA A 127 2.40 14.81 -0.25
CA ALA A 127 3.81 14.43 -0.17
C ALA A 127 4.45 14.48 -1.58
N GLU A 128 5.70 14.07 -1.69
CA GLU A 128 6.48 14.17 -2.93
C GLU A 128 6.22 13.06 -3.96
N GLY A 129 5.32 12.12 -3.66
CA GLY A 129 5.03 10.97 -4.52
C GLY A 129 6.12 9.89 -4.43
N HIS A 130 6.27 9.14 -5.53
CA HIS A 130 7.28 8.10 -5.61
C HIS A 130 8.64 8.67 -6.05
N PRO A 131 9.76 8.17 -5.50
CA PRO A 131 11.08 8.55 -5.97
C PRO A 131 11.28 8.22 -7.46
N ALA A 132 11.99 9.09 -8.18
CA ALA A 132 12.29 8.88 -9.61
C ALA A 132 12.96 7.52 -9.87
N SER A 133 13.81 7.06 -8.96
CA SER A 133 14.50 5.76 -9.07
C SER A 133 13.56 4.54 -9.00
N VAL A 134 12.36 4.70 -8.43
CA VAL A 134 11.32 3.67 -8.41
C VAL A 134 10.46 3.75 -9.67
N MET A 135 10.08 4.98 -10.07
CA MET A 135 9.27 5.21 -11.26
C MET A 135 10.00 4.85 -12.56
N ASP A 136 11.31 4.99 -12.57
CA ASP A 136 12.19 4.56 -13.67
C ASP A 136 11.94 3.11 -14.09
N MET A 137 11.90 2.17 -13.13
CA MET A 137 11.60 0.76 -13.41
C MET A 137 10.16 0.54 -13.92
N SER A 138 9.20 1.30 -13.39
CA SER A 138 7.82 1.22 -13.83
C SER A 138 7.64 1.72 -15.27
N PHE A 139 8.29 2.83 -15.63
CA PHE A 139 8.24 3.37 -16.99
C PHE A 139 8.99 2.48 -17.98
N ALA A 140 10.13 1.91 -17.58
CA ALA A 140 10.84 0.94 -18.42
C ALA A 140 9.96 -0.29 -18.73
N ASN A 141 9.26 -0.81 -17.71
CA ASN A 141 8.31 -1.93 -17.91
C ASN A 141 7.19 -1.55 -18.88
N GLN A 142 6.59 -0.37 -18.72
CA GLN A 142 5.55 0.12 -19.62
C GLN A 142 6.06 0.27 -21.07
N ALA A 143 7.27 0.81 -21.26
CA ALA A 143 7.86 0.97 -22.59
C ALA A 143 8.13 -0.38 -23.27
N LEU A 144 8.77 -1.31 -22.56
CA LEU A 144 9.07 -2.64 -23.10
C LEU A 144 7.80 -3.49 -23.29
N ALA A 145 6.77 -3.31 -22.44
CA ALA A 145 5.48 -3.94 -22.65
C ALA A 145 4.77 -3.39 -23.92
N ALA A 146 4.89 -2.09 -24.19
CA ALA A 146 4.35 -1.49 -25.42
C ALA A 146 5.10 -2.01 -26.66
N GLU A 147 6.42 -2.15 -26.60
CA GLU A 147 7.22 -2.77 -27.65
C GLU A 147 6.81 -4.23 -27.89
N PHE A 148 6.64 -5.01 -26.82
CA PHE A 148 6.14 -6.39 -26.89
C PHE A 148 4.79 -6.47 -27.59
N ILE A 149 3.84 -5.60 -27.22
CA ILE A 149 2.51 -5.57 -27.86
C ILE A 149 2.62 -5.19 -29.34
N ALA A 150 3.48 -4.24 -29.69
CA ALA A 150 3.68 -3.85 -31.09
C ALA A 150 4.28 -4.98 -31.94
N ALA A 151 5.21 -5.74 -31.37
CA ALA A 151 5.91 -6.81 -32.08
C ALA A 151 5.13 -8.15 -32.10
N GLU A 152 4.57 -8.55 -30.99
CA GLU A 152 3.99 -9.88 -30.79
C GLU A 152 2.44 -9.84 -30.64
N GLY A 153 1.86 -8.67 -30.34
CA GLY A 153 0.42 -8.50 -30.14
C GLY A 153 -0.46 -9.00 -31.27
N PRO A 154 -0.11 -8.82 -32.56
CA PRO A 154 -0.92 -9.37 -33.67
C PRO A 154 -1.08 -10.90 -33.67
N GLY A 155 -0.21 -11.62 -32.96
CA GLY A 155 -0.28 -13.08 -32.80
C GLY A 155 -0.94 -13.55 -31.51
N LEU A 156 -1.35 -12.62 -30.63
CA LEU A 156 -2.01 -12.95 -29.37
C LEU A 156 -3.52 -13.04 -29.54
N GLU A 157 -4.12 -14.05 -28.94
CA GLU A 157 -5.58 -14.13 -28.86
C GLU A 157 -6.13 -13.01 -27.96
N PRO A 158 -7.36 -12.49 -28.23
CA PRO A 158 -7.98 -11.50 -27.35
C PRO A 158 -8.10 -12.00 -25.91
N GLY A 159 -7.50 -11.27 -24.95
CA GLY A 159 -7.51 -11.67 -23.54
C GLY A 159 -6.56 -10.86 -22.69
N VAL A 160 -6.42 -11.28 -21.43
CA VAL A 160 -5.43 -10.72 -20.48
C VAL A 160 -4.16 -11.58 -20.55
N HIS A 161 -3.07 -10.95 -20.91
CA HIS A 161 -1.76 -11.60 -21.01
C HIS A 161 -0.82 -11.04 -19.94
N PRO A 162 -0.11 -11.88 -19.20
CA PRO A 162 0.94 -11.42 -18.31
C PRO A 162 2.09 -10.81 -19.11
N VAL A 163 2.73 -9.79 -18.56
CA VAL A 163 3.98 -9.25 -19.12
C VAL A 163 5.03 -10.37 -19.10
N PRO A 164 5.75 -10.62 -20.21
CA PRO A 164 6.76 -11.65 -20.25
C PRO A 164 7.85 -11.44 -19.20
N ARG A 165 8.16 -12.48 -18.44
CA ARG A 165 9.13 -12.43 -17.34
C ARG A 165 10.52 -11.91 -17.78
N ARG A 166 10.92 -12.15 -19.03
CA ARG A 166 12.18 -11.62 -19.59
C ARG A 166 12.28 -10.11 -19.50
N ILE A 167 11.15 -9.39 -19.61
CA ILE A 167 11.11 -7.91 -19.50
C ILE A 167 11.45 -7.47 -18.07
N ASP A 168 10.83 -8.10 -17.08
CA ASP A 168 11.13 -7.80 -15.67
C ASP A 168 12.58 -8.14 -15.31
N GLU A 169 13.11 -9.26 -15.81
CA GLU A 169 14.48 -9.70 -15.58
C GLU A 169 15.49 -8.74 -16.23
N GLU A 170 15.24 -8.27 -17.45
CA GLU A 170 16.08 -7.29 -18.14
C GLU A 170 16.14 -5.96 -17.37
N ILE A 171 14.98 -5.43 -16.98
CA ILE A 171 14.89 -4.18 -16.21
C ILE A 171 15.60 -4.32 -14.86
N ALA A 172 15.40 -5.44 -14.17
CA ALA A 172 16.05 -5.69 -12.89
C ALA A 172 17.57 -5.79 -13.05
N ALA A 173 18.07 -6.46 -14.07
CA ALA A 173 19.51 -6.57 -14.36
C ALA A 173 20.13 -5.20 -14.66
N LEU A 174 19.49 -4.39 -15.52
CA LEU A 174 19.93 -3.02 -15.82
C LEU A 174 19.93 -2.15 -14.56
N LYS A 175 18.91 -2.26 -13.72
CA LYS A 175 18.82 -1.50 -12.47
C LYS A 175 19.91 -1.91 -11.48
N LEU A 176 20.14 -3.20 -11.27
CA LEU A 176 21.22 -3.70 -10.42
C LEU A 176 22.58 -3.20 -10.90
N ALA A 177 22.84 -3.28 -12.21
CA ALA A 177 24.08 -2.75 -12.79
C ALA A 177 24.24 -1.24 -12.53
N SER A 178 23.16 -0.46 -12.68
CA SER A 178 23.18 0.99 -12.41
C SER A 178 23.47 1.34 -10.94
N LEU A 179 23.15 0.44 -10.03
CA LEU A 179 23.40 0.56 -8.60
C LEU A 179 24.75 -0.02 -8.16
N GLY A 180 25.53 -0.60 -9.10
CA GLY A 180 26.78 -1.29 -8.79
C GLY A 180 26.59 -2.57 -7.97
N VAL A 181 25.43 -3.21 -8.07
CA VAL A 181 25.10 -4.45 -7.37
C VAL A 181 25.37 -5.63 -8.27
N GLU A 182 26.21 -6.54 -7.81
CA GLU A 182 26.47 -7.83 -8.45
C GLU A 182 25.70 -8.94 -7.73
N ILE A 183 25.23 -9.93 -8.49
CA ILE A 183 24.55 -11.12 -7.97
C ILE A 183 25.21 -12.38 -8.50
N ASP A 184 25.05 -13.48 -7.79
CA ASP A 184 25.54 -14.78 -8.22
C ASP A 184 24.78 -15.32 -9.42
N ALA A 185 25.46 -16.17 -10.19
CA ALA A 185 24.85 -16.94 -11.28
C ALA A 185 24.86 -18.44 -10.92
N LEU A 186 23.78 -19.13 -11.26
CA LEU A 186 23.71 -20.57 -11.09
C LEU A 186 24.77 -21.27 -11.95
N THR A 187 25.46 -22.25 -11.38
CA THR A 187 26.30 -23.17 -12.14
C THR A 187 25.43 -24.10 -13.01
N ASP A 188 26.03 -24.73 -13.99
CA ASP A 188 25.29 -25.70 -14.83
C ASP A 188 24.79 -26.91 -14.03
N GLU A 189 25.47 -27.29 -12.97
CA GLU A 189 25.04 -28.33 -12.04
C GLU A 189 23.79 -27.90 -11.27
N GLN A 190 23.79 -26.68 -10.74
CA GLN A 190 22.64 -26.09 -10.02
C GLN A 190 21.42 -25.95 -10.94
N ARG A 191 21.60 -25.49 -12.19
CA ARG A 191 20.51 -25.42 -13.18
C ARG A 191 19.91 -26.79 -13.43
N ARG A 192 20.77 -27.81 -13.72
CA ARG A 192 20.31 -29.18 -13.95
C ARG A 192 19.57 -29.77 -12.75
N TYR A 193 20.02 -29.47 -11.53
CA TYR A 193 19.36 -29.92 -10.32
C TYR A 193 17.96 -29.30 -10.17
N LEU A 194 17.82 -27.99 -10.40
CA LEU A 194 16.53 -27.29 -10.32
C LEU A 194 15.52 -27.75 -11.39
N ASP A 195 16.02 -28.18 -12.57
CA ASP A 195 15.20 -28.68 -13.66
C ASP A 195 14.88 -30.18 -13.53
N SER A 196 15.46 -30.88 -12.54
CA SER A 196 15.26 -32.30 -12.31
C SER A 196 14.42 -32.54 -11.05
N TRP A 197 13.66 -33.64 -11.06
CA TRP A 197 12.94 -34.16 -9.89
C TRP A 197 13.58 -35.41 -9.31
N ASP A 198 14.66 -35.90 -9.93
CA ASP A 198 15.30 -37.16 -9.61
C ASP A 198 16.18 -37.11 -8.35
N GLN A 199 16.51 -35.92 -7.89
CA GLN A 199 17.41 -35.67 -6.76
C GLN A 199 16.72 -34.75 -5.75
N GLY A 200 16.06 -35.31 -4.79
CA GLY A 200 15.46 -34.63 -3.70
C GLY A 200 15.00 -35.62 -2.63
N THR A 201 15.16 -35.24 -1.36
CA THR A 201 14.59 -35.97 -0.22
C THR A 201 13.15 -35.60 0.00
#